data_77058f358f6e8da68ae843900cac0e07
#
_entry.id   77058f358f6e8da68ae843900cac0e07
#
_cell.length_a   1.000
_cell.length_b   1.000
_cell.length_c   1.000
_cell.angle_alpha   90.00
_cell.angle_beta   90.00
_cell.angle_gamma   90.00
#
_symmetry.space_group_name_H-M   'P 1'
#
loop_
_entity.id
_entity.type
_entity.pdbx_description
1 polymer ?
#
loop_
_entity_poly.entity_id
_entity_poly.type
_entity_poly.pdbx_seq_one_letter_code
_entity_poly.pdbx_strand_id
1 'polypeptide(L)'
;MAESGPIISKSQQDLEKLLDHFDRVYIDRKSENSPLARRLESLFPADKLEWVDSRPHPQIRGEMSSGEFARSKRQLYVTEFKGQFFKRCPGAKPGLACCNYFVLNWGQQCDMNCSYCYLQSFLNSPVLTLYSNLDQALEELRQLGKGLGEQSLRVGTGELVDSLSLDPLTLFSHELMAFFRDTPRWTLEFKTKSDFVHQFLDVPHEGNVIVSWSINPQAVVEREEQGTASLEQRLQAAELCLSRGLQIAFHIDPMIWHPEWKENYAALVDEVAARFRPGDLPYLSLGALRFQPEQKAMMRERFGMKSWVNQGEMWPGKDGKLRYPLELRQEMFNFVLNRFKEYSPEWKVFLCMESPETWLSTYTKAPQQVDSLAPLFDQGVSRQFRKALKRSQADTNSASG
;
A
#
# COMPACT_ATOMS: atom_id res chain seq x y z
N MET A 1 -30.46 18.83 32.25
CA MET A 1 -29.55 19.34 31.20
C MET A 1 -28.44 18.31 31.07
N ALA A 2 -28.42 17.55 30.02
CA ALA A 2 -27.33 16.61 29.78
C ALA A 2 -26.10 17.43 29.33
N GLU A 3 -25.02 17.39 30.09
CA GLU A 3 -23.74 17.94 29.71
C GLU A 3 -23.28 17.20 28.45
N SER A 4 -23.28 17.87 27.30
CA SER A 4 -22.60 17.38 26.10
C SER A 4 -21.12 17.38 26.44
N GLY A 5 -20.55 16.19 26.62
CA GLY A 5 -19.09 16.03 26.72
C GLY A 5 -18.39 16.68 25.55
N PRO A 6 -17.09 16.98 25.66
CA PRO A 6 -16.32 17.64 24.59
C PRO A 6 -16.42 16.82 23.29
N ILE A 7 -16.75 17.49 22.17
CA ILE A 7 -16.79 16.87 20.85
C ILE A 7 -15.34 16.50 20.48
N ILE A 8 -15.01 15.23 20.58
CA ILE A 8 -13.70 14.69 20.20
C ILE A 8 -13.56 14.78 18.69
N SER A 9 -12.43 15.31 18.19
CA SER A 9 -12.15 15.40 16.75
C SER A 9 -12.03 14.00 16.11
N LYS A 10 -12.30 13.89 14.81
CA LYS A 10 -12.20 12.60 14.11
C LYS A 10 -10.77 12.03 14.17
N SER A 11 -9.75 12.86 14.04
CA SER A 11 -8.34 12.43 14.19
C SER A 11 -8.04 11.88 15.58
N GLN A 12 -8.64 12.44 16.63
CA GLN A 12 -8.50 11.92 17.99
C GLN A 12 -9.22 10.57 18.16
N GLN A 13 -10.40 10.39 17.57
CA GLN A 13 -11.09 9.10 17.57
C GLN A 13 -10.29 8.02 16.84
N ASP A 14 -9.65 8.36 15.73
CA ASP A 14 -8.81 7.43 14.97
C ASP A 14 -7.57 7.03 15.77
N LEU A 15 -6.96 7.96 16.50
CA LEU A 15 -5.87 7.67 17.44
C LEU A 15 -6.31 6.74 18.57
N GLU A 16 -7.45 7.01 19.22
CA GLU A 16 -7.98 6.20 20.32
C GLU A 16 -8.24 4.75 19.89
N LYS A 17 -8.79 4.53 18.69
CA LYS A 17 -8.96 3.17 18.12
C LYS A 17 -7.64 2.41 18.04
N LEU A 18 -6.55 3.08 17.64
CA LEU A 18 -5.23 2.43 17.54
C LEU A 18 -4.60 2.18 18.91
N LEU A 19 -4.78 3.08 19.87
CA LEU A 19 -4.32 2.85 21.25
C LEU A 19 -4.99 1.63 21.89
N ASP A 20 -6.26 1.39 21.56
CA ASP A 20 -7.02 0.21 22.01
C ASP A 20 -6.65 -1.06 21.19
N HIS A 21 -6.24 -0.87 19.92
CA HIS A 21 -5.86 -2.00 19.06
C HIS A 21 -4.62 -2.72 19.60
N PHE A 22 -3.61 -1.99 20.09
CA PHE A 22 -2.34 -2.59 20.50
C PHE A 22 -2.36 -3.02 21.96
N ASP A 23 -2.05 -4.30 22.20
CA ASP A 23 -1.89 -4.88 23.54
C ASP A 23 -0.49 -4.62 24.09
N ARG A 24 0.53 -4.55 23.23
CA ARG A 24 1.94 -4.33 23.58
C ARG A 24 2.66 -3.52 22.54
N VAL A 25 3.52 -2.63 23.01
CA VAL A 25 4.45 -1.83 22.20
C VAL A 25 5.85 -2.04 22.72
N TYR A 26 6.68 -2.71 21.93
CA TYR A 26 8.09 -2.94 22.21
C TYR A 26 8.92 -1.87 21.52
N ILE A 27 9.78 -1.19 22.25
CA ILE A 27 10.67 -0.14 21.72
C ILE A 27 12.12 -0.60 21.93
N ASP A 28 12.85 -0.77 20.81
CA ASP A 28 14.29 -1.05 20.85
C ASP A 28 15.02 0.16 21.48
N ARG A 29 15.90 -0.09 22.46
CA ARG A 29 16.68 0.98 23.11
C ARG A 29 17.51 1.80 22.14
N LYS A 30 17.87 1.26 20.97
CA LYS A 30 18.52 2.02 19.89
C LYS A 30 17.65 3.15 19.35
N SER A 31 16.33 3.01 19.48
CA SER A 31 15.34 3.99 19.02
C SER A 31 14.98 5.04 20.07
N GLU A 32 15.55 4.99 21.28
CA GLU A 32 15.13 5.80 22.44
C GLU A 32 15.13 7.32 22.16
N ASN A 33 16.07 7.77 21.34
CA ASN A 33 16.18 9.18 20.98
C ASN A 33 15.36 9.59 19.75
N SER A 34 14.66 8.64 19.12
CA SER A 34 13.86 8.93 17.93
C SER A 34 12.58 9.71 18.26
N PRO A 35 12.10 10.58 17.36
CA PRO A 35 10.81 11.27 17.52
C PRO A 35 9.65 10.28 17.68
N LEU A 36 9.68 9.16 16.93
CA LEU A 36 8.66 8.13 17.00
C LEU A 36 8.58 7.48 18.38
N ALA A 37 9.73 7.08 18.97
CA ALA A 37 9.74 6.46 20.29
C ALA A 37 9.19 7.38 21.37
N ARG A 38 9.61 8.66 21.40
CA ARG A 38 9.10 9.68 22.31
C ARG A 38 7.60 9.91 22.16
N ARG A 39 7.12 9.93 20.92
CA ARG A 39 5.69 10.07 20.65
C ARG A 39 4.91 8.89 21.20
N LEU A 40 5.31 7.65 20.92
CA LEU A 40 4.63 6.45 21.42
C LEU A 40 4.67 6.38 22.95
N GLU A 41 5.78 6.76 23.58
CA GLU A 41 5.89 6.86 25.03
C GLU A 41 4.89 7.87 25.63
N SER A 42 4.61 8.96 24.94
CA SER A 42 3.61 9.94 25.36
C SER A 42 2.16 9.51 25.13
N LEU A 43 1.92 8.56 24.23
CA LEU A 43 0.57 8.14 23.83
C LEU A 43 0.10 6.87 24.55
N PHE A 44 1.00 5.91 24.77
CA PHE A 44 0.64 4.64 25.40
C PHE A 44 0.86 4.65 26.91
N PRO A 45 -0.04 4.00 27.67
CA PRO A 45 0.18 3.79 29.11
C PRO A 45 1.41 2.89 29.36
N ALA A 46 2.09 3.13 30.47
CA ALA A 46 3.36 2.48 30.80
C ALA A 46 3.27 0.93 30.87
N ASP A 47 2.11 0.39 31.23
CA ASP A 47 1.88 -1.07 31.28
C ASP A 47 1.78 -1.74 29.90
N LYS A 48 1.55 -0.97 28.83
CA LYS A 48 1.60 -1.45 27.45
C LYS A 48 2.98 -1.30 26.79
N LEU A 49 3.88 -0.49 27.38
CA LEU A 49 5.22 -0.19 26.84
C LEU A 49 6.29 -1.09 27.42
N GLU A 50 7.19 -1.58 26.58
CA GLU A 50 8.34 -2.36 26.98
C GLU A 50 9.59 -1.96 26.20
N TRP A 51 10.64 -1.52 26.92
CA TRP A 51 11.94 -1.23 26.33
C TRP A 51 12.74 -2.52 26.22
N VAL A 52 13.24 -2.83 25.01
CA VAL A 52 13.95 -4.08 24.72
C VAL A 52 15.31 -3.83 24.08
N ASP A 53 16.26 -4.72 24.32
CA ASP A 53 17.60 -4.67 23.71
C ASP A 53 17.69 -5.44 22.39
N SER A 54 16.68 -6.25 22.10
CA SER A 54 16.59 -7.06 20.89
C SER A 54 15.14 -7.33 20.53
N ARG A 55 14.91 -7.82 19.32
CA ARG A 55 13.55 -8.18 18.86
C ARG A 55 12.90 -9.17 19.84
N PRO A 56 11.71 -8.84 20.38
CA PRO A 56 11.06 -9.63 21.45
C PRO A 56 10.57 -11.01 20.99
N HIS A 57 10.38 -11.20 19.69
CA HIS A 57 9.90 -12.45 19.13
C HIS A 57 10.91 -13.04 18.14
N PRO A 58 11.18 -14.35 18.19
CA PRO A 58 12.01 -15.01 17.21
C PRO A 58 11.40 -14.88 15.82
N GLN A 59 12.25 -14.92 14.80
CA GLN A 59 11.77 -15.03 13.43
C GLN A 59 11.06 -16.38 13.27
N ILE A 60 9.76 -16.38 13.06
CA ILE A 60 8.97 -17.59 12.87
C ILE A 60 8.84 -17.81 11.37
N ARG A 61 9.44 -18.88 10.88
CA ARG A 61 9.21 -19.38 9.53
C ARG A 61 8.13 -20.45 9.58
N GLY A 62 6.97 -20.14 9.01
CA GLY A 62 6.08 -21.16 8.46
C GLY A 62 4.90 -21.59 9.33
N GLU A 63 5.01 -21.81 10.62
CA GLU A 63 3.94 -22.47 11.39
C GLU A 63 3.40 -21.60 12.51
N MET A 64 2.42 -20.75 12.17
CA MET A 64 1.59 -20.05 13.14
C MET A 64 0.13 -20.39 12.90
N SER A 65 -0.59 -20.75 13.95
CA SER A 65 -2.04 -20.84 13.90
C SER A 65 -2.66 -19.48 13.54
N SER A 66 -3.87 -19.51 13.01
CA SER A 66 -4.61 -18.28 12.66
C SER A 66 -4.76 -17.33 13.86
N GLY A 67 -4.97 -17.89 15.06
CA GLY A 67 -5.11 -17.10 16.28
C GLY A 67 -3.79 -16.44 16.71
N GLU A 68 -2.65 -17.11 16.59
CA GLU A 68 -1.33 -16.54 16.89
C GLU A 68 -0.98 -15.42 15.91
N PHE A 69 -1.24 -15.63 14.62
CA PHE A 69 -1.04 -14.60 13.58
C PHE A 69 -1.90 -13.36 13.84
N ALA A 70 -3.17 -13.54 14.19
CA ALA A 70 -4.05 -12.42 14.52
C ALA A 70 -3.58 -11.66 15.77
N ARG A 71 -3.15 -12.39 16.84
CA ARG A 71 -2.61 -11.77 18.06
C ARG A 71 -1.32 -11.01 17.79
N SER A 72 -0.45 -11.49 16.91
CA SER A 72 0.82 -10.83 16.61
C SER A 72 0.62 -9.44 15.97
N LYS A 73 -0.51 -9.22 15.30
CA LYS A 73 -0.89 -7.92 14.72
C LYS A 73 -1.34 -6.89 15.77
N ARG A 74 -1.59 -7.32 16.99
CA ARG A 74 -1.88 -6.48 18.15
C ARG A 74 -0.61 -6.09 18.94
N GLN A 75 0.55 -6.40 18.38
CA GLN A 75 1.86 -6.07 18.94
C GLN A 75 2.63 -5.19 17.97
N LEU A 76 3.20 -4.12 18.50
CA LEU A 76 4.01 -3.17 17.76
C LEU A 76 5.47 -3.27 18.21
N TYR A 77 6.39 -3.34 17.28
CA TYR A 77 7.84 -3.26 17.55
C TYR A 77 8.44 -2.06 16.82
N VAL A 78 9.17 -1.23 17.54
CA VAL A 78 9.84 -0.06 17.01
C VAL A 78 11.35 -0.25 17.07
N THR A 79 12.04 -0.09 15.95
CA THR A 79 13.49 -0.29 15.84
C THR A 79 14.10 0.52 14.71
N GLU A 80 15.41 0.68 14.69
CA GLU A 80 16.12 1.20 13.53
C GLU A 80 16.21 0.17 12.41
N PHE A 81 16.03 0.64 11.18
CA PHE A 81 16.28 -0.18 9.99
C PHE A 81 17.69 0.06 9.47
N LYS A 82 18.40 -1.03 9.14
CA LYS A 82 19.78 -1.00 8.64
C LYS A 82 19.90 -1.37 7.16
N GLY A 83 18.77 -1.53 6.47
CA GLY A 83 18.74 -1.89 5.06
C GLY A 83 18.51 -0.68 4.16
N GLN A 84 18.25 -0.96 2.89
CA GLN A 84 17.88 0.05 1.90
C GLN A 84 16.39 0.37 2.02
N PHE A 85 16.07 1.61 2.34
CA PHE A 85 14.69 2.09 2.49
C PHE A 85 13.98 2.22 1.14
N PHE A 86 14.69 2.67 0.13
CA PHE A 86 14.11 3.00 -1.16
C PHE A 86 14.48 1.99 -2.25
N LYS A 87 13.49 1.45 -2.93
CA LYS A 87 13.67 0.43 -3.97
C LYS A 87 12.60 0.52 -5.06
N ARG A 88 12.84 -0.15 -6.18
CA ARG A 88 11.77 -0.35 -7.19
C ARG A 88 10.70 -1.28 -6.65
N CYS A 89 9.46 -1.05 -7.12
CA CYS A 89 8.35 -1.96 -6.88
C CYS A 89 8.75 -3.41 -7.25
N PRO A 90 8.45 -4.41 -6.41
CA PRO A 90 8.72 -5.83 -6.68
C PRO A 90 8.02 -6.36 -7.94
N GLY A 91 6.98 -5.66 -8.42
CA GLY A 91 6.33 -5.95 -9.69
C GLY A 91 7.14 -5.58 -10.94
N ALA A 92 8.26 -4.87 -10.78
CA ALA A 92 9.16 -4.52 -11.88
C ALA A 92 10.08 -5.68 -12.28
N LYS A 93 9.49 -6.85 -12.62
CA LYS A 93 10.20 -8.06 -13.03
C LYS A 93 10.21 -8.20 -14.54
N PRO A 94 11.21 -8.91 -15.13
CA PRO A 94 11.18 -9.28 -16.53
C PRO A 94 9.88 -10.02 -16.87
N GLY A 95 9.30 -9.70 -18.03
CA GLY A 95 8.06 -10.32 -18.50
C GLY A 95 6.76 -9.68 -17.96
N LEU A 96 6.86 -8.64 -17.13
CA LEU A 96 5.71 -7.85 -16.67
C LEU A 96 5.84 -6.39 -17.12
N ALA A 97 4.71 -5.74 -17.43
CA ALA A 97 4.66 -4.31 -17.66
C ALA A 97 4.83 -3.56 -16.34
N CYS A 98 5.77 -2.61 -16.31
CA CYS A 98 6.11 -1.85 -15.10
C CYS A 98 5.69 -0.38 -15.25
N CYS A 99 4.87 0.11 -14.32
CA CYS A 99 4.43 1.50 -14.25
C CYS A 99 5.40 2.44 -13.53
N ASN A 100 6.67 2.07 -13.41
CA ASN A 100 7.72 2.87 -12.77
C ASN A 100 7.43 3.31 -11.32
N TYR A 101 6.74 2.47 -10.58
CA TYR A 101 6.48 2.70 -9.17
C TYR A 101 7.70 2.35 -8.32
N PHE A 102 8.02 3.22 -7.39
CA PHE A 102 9.09 3.04 -6.41
C PHE A 102 8.50 2.97 -5.02
N VAL A 103 9.20 2.33 -4.10
CA VAL A 103 8.72 2.08 -2.75
C VAL A 103 9.71 2.60 -1.73
N LEU A 104 9.22 3.37 -0.79
CA LEU A 104 9.91 3.76 0.44
C LEU A 104 9.39 2.88 1.59
N ASN A 105 10.24 2.04 2.15
CA ASN A 105 9.88 1.18 3.27
C ASN A 105 10.13 1.88 4.60
N TRP A 106 9.10 2.11 5.38
CA TRP A 106 9.16 2.71 6.71
C TRP A 106 8.69 1.76 7.83
N GLY A 107 8.35 0.53 7.44
CA GLY A 107 7.91 -0.51 8.34
C GLY A 107 7.67 -1.83 7.63
N GLN A 108 7.24 -2.82 8.37
CA GLN A 108 6.84 -4.12 7.82
C GLN A 108 5.70 -4.72 8.64
N GLN A 109 4.87 -5.52 7.99
CA GLN A 109 3.62 -6.07 8.46
C GLN A 109 2.51 -5.00 8.46
N CYS A 110 1.28 -5.42 8.59
CA CYS A 110 0.09 -4.57 8.56
C CYS A 110 -0.85 -5.00 9.69
N ASP A 111 -1.49 -4.05 10.33
CA ASP A 111 -2.49 -4.26 11.39
C ASP A 111 -3.76 -4.95 10.88
N MET A 112 -4.07 -4.78 9.59
CA MET A 112 -5.20 -5.44 8.92
C MET A 112 -4.94 -6.93 8.68
N ASN A 113 -6.02 -7.73 8.52
CA ASN A 113 -5.96 -9.17 8.37
C ASN A 113 -6.66 -9.67 7.09
N CYS A 114 -6.27 -9.11 5.93
CA CYS A 114 -6.79 -9.56 4.64
C CYS A 114 -6.37 -11.01 4.35
N SER A 115 -7.31 -11.84 3.89
CA SER A 115 -7.06 -13.28 3.64
C SER A 115 -6.02 -13.54 2.55
N TYR A 116 -5.93 -12.68 1.56
CA TYR A 116 -5.01 -12.77 0.42
C TYR A 116 -3.66 -12.07 0.64
N CYS A 117 -3.44 -11.46 1.81
CA CYS A 117 -2.24 -10.64 2.06
C CYS A 117 -0.95 -11.44 1.86
N TYR A 118 -0.09 -10.98 0.95
CA TYR A 118 1.16 -11.67 0.66
C TYR A 118 2.18 -11.58 1.80
N LEU A 119 2.03 -10.62 2.71
CA LEU A 119 2.93 -10.45 3.86
C LEU A 119 2.91 -11.65 4.81
N GLN A 120 1.83 -12.42 4.81
CA GLN A 120 1.71 -13.63 5.65
C GLN A 120 2.71 -14.74 5.25
N SER A 121 3.20 -14.75 4.02
CA SER A 121 4.22 -15.69 3.54
C SER A 121 5.57 -15.03 3.23
N PHE A 122 5.58 -13.73 3.01
CA PHE A 122 6.76 -13.00 2.60
C PHE A 122 7.66 -12.58 3.77
N LEU A 123 7.07 -12.23 4.91
CA LEU A 123 7.79 -11.75 6.07
C LEU A 123 8.13 -12.88 7.04
N ASN A 124 9.34 -12.82 7.60
CA ASN A 124 9.83 -13.76 8.60
C ASN A 124 9.38 -13.42 10.03
N SER A 125 8.70 -12.29 10.23
CA SER A 125 8.18 -11.87 11.53
C SER A 125 6.70 -11.51 11.38
N PRO A 126 5.84 -12.03 12.25
CA PRO A 126 4.43 -11.70 12.25
C PRO A 126 4.14 -10.37 12.95
N VAL A 127 5.07 -9.86 13.78
CA VAL A 127 4.89 -8.63 14.56
C VAL A 127 5.06 -7.41 13.66
N LEU A 128 4.11 -6.50 13.78
CA LEU A 128 4.14 -5.23 13.07
C LEU A 128 5.35 -4.43 13.56
N THR A 129 6.18 -3.98 12.62
CA THR A 129 7.43 -3.28 12.93
C THR A 129 7.46 -1.93 12.24
N LEU A 130 7.73 -0.88 12.99
CA LEU A 130 7.98 0.48 12.50
C LEU A 130 9.45 0.83 12.60
N TYR A 131 9.96 1.54 11.61
CA TYR A 131 11.34 2.00 11.60
C TYR A 131 11.42 3.43 12.15
N SER A 132 12.21 3.60 13.20
CA SER A 132 12.33 4.86 13.94
C SER A 132 13.21 5.91 13.25
N ASN A 133 14.00 5.50 12.26
CA ASN A 133 14.98 6.33 11.55
C ASN A 133 14.48 6.76 10.16
N LEU A 134 13.29 7.39 10.13
CA LEU A 134 12.69 7.93 8.89
C LEU A 134 13.57 9.03 8.27
N ASP A 135 14.29 9.80 9.08
CA ASP A 135 15.27 10.79 8.65
C ASP A 135 16.34 10.20 7.71
N GLN A 136 16.83 9.00 8.01
CA GLN A 136 17.78 8.28 7.15
C GLN A 136 17.13 7.85 5.82
N ALA A 137 15.85 7.45 5.86
CA ALA A 137 15.11 7.14 4.65
C ALA A 137 14.95 8.38 3.73
N LEU A 138 14.67 9.54 4.31
CA LEU A 138 14.56 10.79 3.56
C LEU A 138 15.93 11.26 3.05
N GLU A 139 17.02 11.04 3.81
CA GLU A 139 18.36 11.33 3.33
C GLU A 139 18.76 10.42 2.16
N GLU A 140 18.44 9.13 2.20
CA GLU A 140 18.63 8.21 1.07
C GLU A 140 17.93 8.74 -0.20
N LEU A 141 16.68 9.24 -0.06
CA LEU A 141 15.96 9.88 -1.16
C LEU A 141 16.66 11.15 -1.67
N ARG A 142 17.19 12.02 -0.78
CA ARG A 142 17.92 13.24 -1.19
C ARG A 142 19.18 12.90 -1.97
N GLN A 143 19.95 11.92 -1.51
CA GLN A 143 21.17 11.47 -2.20
C GLN A 143 20.86 10.89 -3.57
N LEU A 144 19.81 10.08 -3.66
CA LEU A 144 19.35 9.55 -4.95
C LEU A 144 18.93 10.67 -5.91
N GLY A 145 18.22 11.68 -5.40
CA GLY A 145 17.77 12.85 -6.16
C GLY A 145 18.90 13.59 -6.87
N LYS A 146 20.07 13.72 -6.23
CA LYS A 146 21.26 14.32 -6.84
C LYS A 146 21.68 13.57 -8.12
N GLY A 147 21.49 12.25 -8.18
CA GLY A 147 21.83 11.42 -9.33
C GLY A 147 20.77 11.36 -10.43
N LEU A 148 19.54 11.80 -10.16
CA LEU A 148 18.40 11.70 -11.07
C LEU A 148 18.16 12.99 -11.89
N GLY A 149 18.73 14.12 -11.46
CA GLY A 149 18.53 15.42 -12.13
C GLY A 149 17.05 15.79 -12.25
N GLU A 150 16.56 16.05 -13.47
CA GLU A 150 15.19 16.48 -13.75
C GLU A 150 14.14 15.36 -13.80
N GLN A 151 14.52 14.13 -13.45
CA GLN A 151 13.59 12.99 -13.55
C GLN A 151 12.48 13.04 -12.50
N SER A 152 11.25 12.80 -12.94
CA SER A 152 10.09 12.60 -12.07
C SER A 152 10.09 11.18 -11.49
N LEU A 153 9.78 11.06 -10.21
CA LEU A 153 9.55 9.78 -9.55
C LEU A 153 8.17 9.72 -8.93
N ARG A 154 7.55 8.55 -8.95
CA ARG A 154 6.37 8.23 -8.17
C ARG A 154 6.78 7.25 -7.07
N VAL A 155 6.72 7.72 -5.82
CA VAL A 155 7.19 7.01 -4.63
C VAL A 155 6.02 6.68 -3.74
N GLY A 156 5.79 5.41 -3.49
CA GLY A 156 4.76 4.95 -2.59
C GLY A 156 5.32 4.36 -1.30
N THR A 157 4.49 4.30 -0.29
CA THR A 157 4.85 3.84 1.07
C THR A 157 4.10 2.57 1.49
N GLY A 158 3.15 2.07 0.69
CA GLY A 158 2.23 0.98 1.04
C GLY A 158 2.63 -0.39 0.48
N GLU A 159 3.90 -0.81 0.55
CA GLU A 159 4.31 -2.14 0.11
C GLU A 159 4.31 -3.16 1.25
N LEU A 160 5.15 -2.95 2.27
CA LEU A 160 5.34 -3.87 3.39
C LEU A 160 4.50 -3.51 4.62
N VAL A 161 3.84 -2.38 4.59
CA VAL A 161 2.95 -1.83 5.62
C VAL A 161 1.84 -1.04 4.92
N ASP A 162 0.68 -0.88 5.52
CA ASP A 162 -0.32 0.06 5.00
C ASP A 162 0.17 1.50 5.22
N SER A 163 -0.01 2.37 4.23
CA SER A 163 0.55 3.73 4.29
C SER A 163 -0.04 4.61 5.38
N LEU A 164 -1.30 4.40 5.75
CA LEU A 164 -2.05 5.33 6.61
C LEU A 164 -2.69 4.70 7.83
N SER A 165 -2.81 3.36 7.90
CA SER A 165 -3.49 2.71 9.02
C SER A 165 -2.85 3.00 10.38
N LEU A 166 -1.56 3.30 10.41
CA LEU A 166 -0.83 3.67 11.64
C LEU A 166 -0.44 5.14 11.70
N ASP A 167 -0.87 5.94 10.74
CA ASP A 167 -0.47 7.36 10.67
C ASP A 167 -0.97 8.20 11.86
N PRO A 168 -2.15 7.94 12.47
CA PRO A 168 -2.52 8.62 13.72
C PRO A 168 -1.51 8.42 14.87
N LEU A 169 -0.79 7.28 14.90
CA LEU A 169 0.28 7.03 15.86
C LEU A 169 1.60 7.68 15.45
N THR A 170 1.96 7.62 14.17
CA THR A 170 3.31 7.97 13.69
C THR A 170 3.44 9.40 13.21
N LEU A 171 2.41 9.96 12.60
CA LEU A 171 2.41 11.22 11.84
C LEU A 171 3.50 11.25 10.74
N PHE A 172 3.89 10.10 10.21
CA PHE A 172 4.89 10.02 9.13
C PHE A 172 4.41 10.70 7.85
N SER A 173 3.08 10.80 7.65
CA SER A 173 2.52 11.61 6.56
C SER A 173 3.02 13.04 6.58
N HIS A 174 3.14 13.67 7.74
CA HIS A 174 3.61 15.06 7.88
C HIS A 174 5.05 15.22 7.39
N GLU A 175 5.96 14.34 7.84
CA GLU A 175 7.38 14.38 7.45
C GLU A 175 7.56 14.08 5.96
N LEU A 176 6.81 13.09 5.45
CA LEU A 176 6.85 12.73 4.04
C LEU A 176 6.28 13.84 3.15
N MET A 177 5.12 14.41 3.48
CA MET A 177 4.52 15.51 2.72
C MET A 177 5.41 16.75 2.72
N ALA A 178 6.04 17.08 3.85
CA ALA A 178 7.01 18.18 3.91
C ALA A 178 8.21 17.95 2.98
N PHE A 179 8.76 16.75 2.97
CA PHE A 179 9.86 16.39 2.05
C PHE A 179 9.44 16.51 0.58
N PHE A 180 8.27 16.00 0.22
CA PHE A 180 7.79 16.02 -1.17
C PHE A 180 7.33 17.42 -1.61
N ARG A 181 6.86 18.26 -0.71
CA ARG A 181 6.62 19.68 -1.01
C ARG A 181 7.89 20.36 -1.50
N ASP A 182 9.04 20.07 -0.87
CA ASP A 182 10.33 20.63 -1.26
C ASP A 182 10.94 19.95 -2.51
N THR A 183 10.29 18.90 -3.02
CA THR A 183 10.65 18.16 -4.24
C THR A 183 9.46 18.01 -5.19
N PRO A 184 8.91 19.10 -5.75
CA PRO A 184 7.60 19.11 -6.42
C PRO A 184 7.54 18.27 -7.71
N ARG A 185 8.67 17.89 -8.27
CA ARG A 185 8.73 16.97 -9.42
C ARG A 185 8.52 15.50 -9.05
N TRP A 186 8.61 15.17 -7.79
CA TRP A 186 8.36 13.81 -7.32
C TRP A 186 6.96 13.72 -6.73
N THR A 187 6.31 12.61 -6.96
CA THR A 187 4.97 12.35 -6.46
C THR A 187 5.05 11.37 -5.30
N LEU A 188 4.49 11.75 -4.16
CA LEU A 188 4.26 10.85 -3.03
C LEU A 188 2.94 10.13 -3.23
N GLU A 189 2.89 8.82 -3.01
CA GLU A 189 1.65 8.06 -3.02
C GLU A 189 1.48 7.29 -1.72
N PHE A 190 0.43 7.63 -0.97
CA PHE A 190 -0.05 6.84 0.15
C PHE A 190 -1.06 5.81 -0.36
N LYS A 191 -0.76 4.51 -0.23
CA LYS A 191 -1.67 3.44 -0.63
C LYS A 191 -2.23 2.73 0.60
N THR A 192 -3.55 2.75 0.76
CA THR A 192 -4.20 2.31 2.00
C THR A 192 -5.50 1.53 1.78
N LYS A 193 -5.97 0.84 2.81
CA LYS A 193 -7.33 0.33 3.02
C LYS A 193 -7.98 0.94 4.27
N SER A 194 -7.37 1.99 4.85
CA SER A 194 -7.88 2.74 5.99
C SER A 194 -8.66 3.98 5.54
N ASP A 195 -9.49 4.52 6.43
CA ASP A 195 -10.13 5.82 6.31
C ASP A 195 -9.42 6.92 7.14
N PHE A 196 -8.23 6.62 7.67
CA PHE A 196 -7.46 7.54 8.52
C PHE A 196 -6.74 8.59 7.68
N VAL A 197 -7.41 9.71 7.42
CA VAL A 197 -6.88 10.82 6.62
C VAL A 197 -6.88 12.16 7.37
N HIS A 198 -7.63 12.27 8.46
CA HIS A 198 -7.90 13.55 9.14
C HIS A 198 -6.65 14.21 9.72
N GLN A 199 -5.59 13.47 10.04
CA GLN A 199 -4.38 13.99 10.64
C GLN A 199 -3.52 14.79 9.67
N PHE A 200 -3.65 14.60 8.34
CA PHE A 200 -2.79 15.28 7.35
C PHE A 200 -3.54 16.17 6.34
N LEU A 201 -4.87 16.28 6.42
CA LEU A 201 -5.66 17.05 5.45
C LEU A 201 -5.25 18.52 5.32
N ASP A 202 -4.74 19.11 6.40
CA ASP A 202 -4.32 20.51 6.44
C ASP A 202 -2.80 20.68 6.31
N VAL A 203 -2.05 19.59 6.04
CA VAL A 203 -0.60 19.65 5.81
C VAL A 203 -0.34 20.28 4.43
N PRO A 204 0.48 21.34 4.33
CA PRO A 204 0.77 21.99 3.05
C PRO A 204 1.43 21.04 2.04
N HIS A 205 0.99 21.11 0.78
CA HIS A 205 1.51 20.31 -0.32
C HIS A 205 1.45 21.08 -1.65
N GLU A 206 2.23 20.66 -2.66
CA GLU A 206 2.31 21.28 -3.99
C GLU A 206 1.43 20.55 -5.04
N GLY A 207 0.37 19.84 -4.62
CA GLY A 207 -0.46 19.04 -5.51
C GLY A 207 0.21 17.74 -6.01
N ASN A 208 1.34 17.36 -5.45
CA ASN A 208 2.13 16.19 -5.82
C ASN A 208 1.97 15.02 -4.82
N VAL A 209 0.91 15.02 -4.05
CA VAL A 209 0.53 13.93 -3.15
C VAL A 209 -0.70 13.22 -3.69
N ILE A 210 -0.60 11.91 -3.87
CA ILE A 210 -1.71 11.03 -4.22
C ILE A 210 -2.05 10.21 -2.98
N VAL A 211 -3.32 10.24 -2.58
CA VAL A 211 -3.86 9.27 -1.63
C VAL A 211 -4.62 8.22 -2.43
N SER A 212 -4.17 6.98 -2.35
CA SER A 212 -4.76 5.91 -3.15
C SER A 212 -5.36 4.81 -2.28
N TRP A 213 -6.54 4.35 -2.64
CA TRP A 213 -7.19 3.25 -1.94
C TRP A 213 -7.19 1.99 -2.78
N SER A 214 -6.80 0.87 -2.14
CA SER A 214 -7.22 -0.42 -2.67
C SER A 214 -8.72 -0.57 -2.36
N ILE A 215 -9.52 -0.79 -3.39
CA ILE A 215 -10.97 -0.95 -3.28
C ILE A 215 -11.40 -2.29 -3.85
N ASN A 216 -12.43 -2.86 -3.27
CA ASN A 216 -13.13 -4.06 -3.71
C ASN A 216 -14.63 -3.90 -3.47
N PRO A 217 -15.49 -4.68 -4.14
CA PRO A 217 -16.91 -4.73 -3.80
C PRO A 217 -17.11 -4.98 -2.30
N GLN A 218 -18.12 -4.37 -1.69
CA GLN A 218 -18.37 -4.49 -0.25
C GLN A 218 -18.45 -5.95 0.22
N ALA A 219 -19.03 -6.85 -0.57
CA ALA A 219 -19.07 -8.27 -0.28
C ALA A 219 -17.67 -8.93 -0.17
N VAL A 220 -16.70 -8.46 -0.98
CA VAL A 220 -15.29 -8.89 -0.88
C VAL A 220 -14.63 -8.28 0.35
N VAL A 221 -14.89 -7.00 0.64
CA VAL A 221 -14.36 -6.31 1.83
C VAL A 221 -14.77 -7.04 3.09
N GLU A 222 -16.06 -7.32 3.26
CA GLU A 222 -16.60 -8.00 4.45
C GLU A 222 -16.05 -9.41 4.64
N ARG A 223 -15.84 -10.13 3.54
CA ARG A 223 -15.42 -11.52 3.60
C ARG A 223 -13.92 -11.72 3.68
N GLU A 224 -13.15 -10.89 2.98
CA GLU A 224 -11.72 -11.15 2.72
C GLU A 224 -10.78 -10.06 3.28
N GLU A 225 -11.31 -8.90 3.74
CA GLU A 225 -10.50 -7.77 4.17
C GLU A 225 -10.77 -7.37 5.63
N GLN A 226 -10.54 -8.30 6.55
CA GLN A 226 -10.78 -8.07 7.99
C GLN A 226 -9.88 -6.95 8.55
N GLY A 227 -10.47 -6.08 9.35
CA GLY A 227 -9.76 -4.96 10.01
C GLY A 227 -9.51 -3.77 9.11
N THR A 228 -10.08 -3.74 7.90
CA THR A 228 -10.00 -2.59 6.99
C THR A 228 -11.23 -1.68 7.13
N ALA A 229 -11.16 -0.46 6.61
CA ALA A 229 -12.33 0.38 6.41
C ALA A 229 -13.30 -0.25 5.40
N SER A 230 -14.60 0.01 5.53
CA SER A 230 -15.60 -0.38 4.53
C SER A 230 -15.38 0.33 3.19
N LEU A 231 -15.97 -0.15 2.10
CA LEU A 231 -15.92 0.54 0.82
C LEU A 231 -16.41 1.99 0.94
N GLU A 232 -17.54 2.19 1.59
CA GLU A 232 -18.13 3.52 1.82
C GLU A 232 -17.16 4.45 2.56
N GLN A 233 -16.53 3.99 3.64
CA GLN A 233 -15.56 4.79 4.40
C GLN A 233 -14.34 5.18 3.55
N ARG A 234 -13.84 4.26 2.69
CA ARG A 234 -12.72 4.56 1.78
C ARG A 234 -13.10 5.60 0.73
N LEU A 235 -14.32 5.53 0.17
CA LEU A 235 -14.80 6.50 -0.83
C LEU A 235 -15.05 7.86 -0.19
N GLN A 236 -15.64 7.93 1.01
CA GLN A 236 -15.79 9.18 1.76
C GLN A 236 -14.44 9.83 2.11
N ALA A 237 -13.45 9.03 2.51
CA ALA A 237 -12.10 9.52 2.75
C ALA A 237 -11.45 10.07 1.47
N ALA A 238 -11.72 9.45 0.31
CA ALA A 238 -11.24 9.94 -0.97
C ALA A 238 -11.90 11.27 -1.38
N GLU A 239 -13.22 11.40 -1.21
CA GLU A 239 -13.94 12.67 -1.43
C GLU A 239 -13.38 13.79 -0.55
N LEU A 240 -13.10 13.48 0.72
CA LEU A 240 -12.52 14.43 1.66
C LEU A 240 -11.12 14.87 1.23
N CYS A 241 -10.24 13.95 0.84
CA CYS A 241 -8.90 14.27 0.32
C CYS A 241 -8.98 15.13 -0.94
N LEU A 242 -9.87 14.77 -1.88
CA LEU A 242 -10.09 15.54 -3.11
C LEU A 242 -10.55 16.96 -2.81
N SER A 243 -11.45 17.15 -1.83
CA SER A 243 -11.94 18.47 -1.41
C SER A 243 -10.86 19.37 -0.81
N ARG A 244 -9.72 18.78 -0.39
CA ARG A 244 -8.54 19.50 0.14
C ARG A 244 -7.42 19.65 -0.89
N GLY A 245 -7.69 19.36 -2.17
CA GLY A 245 -6.74 19.52 -3.27
C GLY A 245 -5.69 18.42 -3.38
N LEU A 246 -5.82 17.34 -2.61
CA LEU A 246 -5.00 16.14 -2.77
C LEU A 246 -5.45 15.38 -4.01
N GLN A 247 -4.53 14.77 -4.74
CA GLN A 247 -4.87 13.83 -5.79
C GLN A 247 -5.33 12.50 -5.18
N ILE A 248 -6.26 11.83 -5.84
CA ILE A 248 -6.75 10.51 -5.39
C ILE A 248 -6.57 9.47 -6.50
N ALA A 249 -6.41 8.21 -6.12
CA ALA A 249 -6.40 7.11 -7.08
C ALA A 249 -7.04 5.84 -6.47
N PHE A 250 -7.49 4.93 -7.33
CA PHE A 250 -8.04 3.65 -6.87
C PHE A 250 -7.31 2.47 -7.49
N HIS A 251 -7.13 1.44 -6.68
CA HIS A 251 -6.56 0.16 -7.07
C HIS A 251 -7.61 -0.94 -6.83
N ILE A 252 -8.22 -1.46 -7.87
CA ILE A 252 -9.03 -2.68 -7.81
C ILE A 252 -8.02 -3.84 -7.92
N ASP A 253 -7.28 -4.04 -6.86
CA ASP A 253 -6.14 -4.96 -6.78
C ASP A 253 -5.96 -5.51 -5.35
N PRO A 254 -6.25 -6.83 -5.11
CA PRO A 254 -6.61 -7.81 -6.14
C PRO A 254 -8.10 -7.85 -6.45
N MET A 255 -8.44 -8.05 -7.73
CA MET A 255 -9.76 -8.54 -8.10
C MET A 255 -9.89 -10.02 -7.71
N ILE A 256 -10.96 -10.37 -7.03
CA ILE A 256 -11.22 -11.73 -6.53
C ILE A 256 -12.43 -12.32 -7.25
N TRP A 257 -12.21 -13.47 -7.90
CA TRP A 257 -13.30 -14.20 -8.53
C TRP A 257 -14.19 -14.87 -7.46
N HIS A 258 -15.50 -14.78 -7.66
CA HIS A 258 -16.53 -15.43 -6.86
C HIS A 258 -17.83 -15.56 -7.69
N PRO A 259 -18.82 -16.35 -7.28
CA PRO A 259 -19.99 -16.61 -8.12
C PRO A 259 -20.70 -15.36 -8.67
N GLU A 260 -20.85 -14.30 -7.87
CA GLU A 260 -21.55 -13.05 -8.24
C GLU A 260 -20.56 -11.91 -8.56
N TRP A 261 -19.36 -12.24 -9.08
CA TRP A 261 -18.33 -11.24 -9.29
C TRP A 261 -18.72 -10.13 -10.29
N LYS A 262 -19.51 -10.45 -11.33
CA LYS A 262 -19.91 -9.47 -12.33
C LYS A 262 -20.81 -8.40 -11.73
N GLU A 263 -21.83 -8.82 -11.02
CA GLU A 263 -22.78 -7.95 -10.34
C GLU A 263 -22.08 -7.07 -9.31
N ASN A 264 -21.22 -7.67 -8.52
CA ASN A 264 -20.49 -6.97 -7.46
C ASN A 264 -19.48 -5.95 -8.02
N TYR A 265 -18.70 -6.32 -9.05
CA TYR A 265 -17.77 -5.35 -9.67
C TYR A 265 -18.51 -4.30 -10.52
N ALA A 266 -19.66 -4.61 -11.11
CA ALA A 266 -20.49 -3.59 -11.75
C ALA A 266 -20.94 -2.54 -10.73
N ALA A 267 -21.49 -2.97 -9.59
CA ALA A 267 -21.92 -2.07 -8.51
C ALA A 267 -20.75 -1.20 -8.00
N LEU A 268 -19.54 -1.78 -7.84
CA LEU A 268 -18.35 -1.01 -7.46
C LEU A 268 -18.01 0.09 -8.48
N VAL A 269 -18.03 -0.24 -9.77
CA VAL A 269 -17.74 0.74 -10.83
C VAL A 269 -18.81 1.83 -10.87
N ASP A 270 -20.08 1.45 -10.74
CA ASP A 270 -21.20 2.39 -10.73
C ASP A 270 -21.08 3.37 -9.56
N GLU A 271 -20.70 2.89 -8.39
CA GLU A 271 -20.51 3.72 -7.20
C GLU A 271 -19.33 4.70 -7.38
N VAL A 272 -18.20 4.23 -7.91
CA VAL A 272 -17.05 5.09 -8.20
C VAL A 272 -17.40 6.15 -9.24
N ALA A 273 -18.08 5.77 -10.33
CA ALA A 273 -18.44 6.68 -11.40
C ALA A 273 -19.54 7.69 -11.01
N ALA A 274 -20.37 7.36 -10.01
CA ALA A 274 -21.36 8.28 -9.45
C ALA A 274 -20.74 9.39 -8.59
N ARG A 275 -19.61 9.13 -7.95
CA ARG A 275 -18.96 10.04 -6.99
C ARG A 275 -17.80 10.83 -7.62
N PHE A 276 -17.09 10.25 -8.57
CA PHE A 276 -15.84 10.80 -9.11
C PHE A 276 -15.89 10.96 -10.62
N ARG A 277 -15.14 11.90 -11.14
CA ARG A 277 -14.97 12.14 -12.58
C ARG A 277 -13.61 11.61 -13.05
N PRO A 278 -13.44 11.26 -14.32
CA PRO A 278 -12.14 10.85 -14.87
C PRO A 278 -10.98 11.80 -14.57
N GLY A 279 -11.25 13.11 -14.51
CA GLY A 279 -10.25 14.15 -14.22
C GLY A 279 -9.82 14.21 -12.75
N ASP A 280 -10.60 13.66 -11.82
CA ASP A 280 -10.28 13.66 -10.39
C ASP A 280 -9.17 12.63 -10.06
N LEU A 281 -8.99 11.64 -10.93
CA LEU A 281 -8.03 10.55 -10.74
C LEU A 281 -6.94 10.58 -11.82
N PRO A 282 -5.66 10.67 -11.46
CA PRO A 282 -4.58 10.50 -12.41
C PRO A 282 -4.57 9.12 -13.07
N TYR A 283 -5.07 8.10 -12.38
CA TYR A 283 -5.23 6.72 -12.87
C TYR A 283 -6.12 5.87 -11.96
N LEU A 284 -6.57 4.75 -12.53
CA LEU A 284 -7.11 3.57 -11.87
C LEU A 284 -6.23 2.36 -12.20
N SER A 285 -6.04 1.43 -11.29
CA SER A 285 -5.35 0.17 -11.62
C SER A 285 -6.22 -1.05 -11.36
N LEU A 286 -6.12 -2.02 -12.28
CA LEU A 286 -6.71 -3.34 -12.14
C LEU A 286 -5.63 -4.39 -11.95
N GLY A 287 -5.83 -5.31 -11.03
CA GLY A 287 -4.94 -6.45 -10.82
C GLY A 287 -5.71 -7.66 -10.32
N ALA A 288 -5.58 -8.80 -10.98
CA ALA A 288 -6.21 -10.04 -10.52
C ALA A 288 -5.44 -10.67 -9.35
N LEU A 289 -6.12 -11.46 -8.54
CA LEU A 289 -5.52 -12.20 -7.41
C LEU A 289 -4.31 -13.00 -7.88
N ARG A 290 -3.20 -12.82 -7.16
CA ARG A 290 -1.93 -13.49 -7.39
C ARG A 290 -1.15 -13.65 -6.09
N PHE A 291 -0.52 -14.80 -5.90
CA PHE A 291 0.25 -15.10 -4.70
C PHE A 291 1.33 -16.16 -4.97
N GLN A 292 2.31 -16.25 -4.07
CA GLN A 292 3.34 -17.30 -4.14
C GLN A 292 2.72 -18.68 -3.85
N PRO A 293 3.19 -19.77 -4.49
CA PRO A 293 2.61 -21.11 -4.31
C PRO A 293 2.51 -21.55 -2.84
N GLU A 294 3.53 -21.26 -2.04
CA GLU A 294 3.59 -21.58 -0.60
C GLU A 294 2.54 -20.84 0.23
N GLN A 295 2.08 -19.67 -0.21
CA GLN A 295 1.04 -18.91 0.47
C GLN A 295 -0.32 -19.63 0.48
N LYS A 296 -0.57 -20.49 -0.51
CA LYS A 296 -1.85 -21.19 -0.65
C LYS A 296 -2.19 -22.04 0.58
N ALA A 297 -1.21 -22.74 1.13
CA ALA A 297 -1.40 -23.54 2.34
C ALA A 297 -1.74 -22.66 3.55
N MET A 298 -1.02 -21.54 3.73
CA MET A 298 -1.26 -20.59 4.83
C MET A 298 -2.65 -19.95 4.74
N MET A 299 -3.09 -19.55 3.55
CA MET A 299 -4.44 -18.97 3.35
C MET A 299 -5.53 -19.99 3.71
N ARG A 300 -5.36 -21.25 3.31
CA ARG A 300 -6.32 -22.32 3.63
C ARG A 300 -6.40 -22.63 5.12
N GLU A 301 -5.26 -22.68 5.77
CA GLU A 301 -5.19 -22.93 7.21
C GLU A 301 -5.82 -21.80 8.00
N ARG A 302 -5.50 -20.53 7.64
CA ARG A 302 -5.91 -19.36 8.42
C ARG A 302 -7.34 -18.92 8.16
N PHE A 303 -7.81 -19.02 6.91
CA PHE A 303 -9.11 -18.48 6.49
C PHE A 303 -10.09 -19.53 5.99
N GLY A 304 -9.65 -20.79 5.93
CA GLY A 304 -10.48 -21.93 5.55
C GLY A 304 -10.82 -22.01 4.06
N MET A 305 -11.40 -23.16 3.66
CA MET A 305 -11.74 -23.43 2.26
C MET A 305 -12.94 -22.61 1.74
N LYS A 306 -13.72 -21.99 2.62
CA LYS A 306 -14.88 -21.17 2.23
C LYS A 306 -14.49 -19.75 1.83
N SER A 307 -13.28 -19.29 2.16
CA SER A 307 -12.75 -18.00 1.67
C SER A 307 -12.66 -18.03 0.13
N TRP A 308 -13.08 -16.96 -0.53
CA TRP A 308 -13.08 -16.85 -1.98
C TRP A 308 -11.67 -16.89 -2.59
N VAL A 309 -10.66 -16.46 -1.83
CA VAL A 309 -9.25 -16.52 -2.29
C VAL A 309 -8.73 -17.95 -2.41
N ASN A 310 -9.41 -18.91 -1.77
CA ASN A 310 -9.10 -20.33 -1.85
C ASN A 310 -9.92 -21.07 -2.92
N GLN A 311 -10.85 -20.37 -3.56
CA GLN A 311 -11.68 -20.88 -4.64
C GLN A 311 -11.08 -20.47 -5.99
N GLY A 312 -11.48 -21.18 -7.03
CA GLY A 312 -10.99 -20.94 -8.37
C GLY A 312 -9.66 -21.66 -8.68
N GLU A 313 -9.49 -21.91 -9.95
CA GLU A 313 -8.30 -22.54 -10.51
C GLU A 313 -7.18 -21.50 -10.61
N MET A 314 -5.96 -21.89 -10.21
CA MET A 314 -4.81 -21.01 -10.21
C MET A 314 -3.63 -21.67 -10.94
N TRP A 315 -3.03 -20.92 -11.85
CA TRP A 315 -1.95 -21.38 -12.72
C TRP A 315 -0.67 -20.58 -12.47
N PRO A 316 0.53 -21.19 -12.60
CA PRO A 316 1.78 -20.48 -12.43
C PRO A 316 2.01 -19.46 -13.55
N GLY A 317 2.31 -18.22 -13.15
CA GLY A 317 2.73 -17.15 -14.06
C GLY A 317 4.24 -17.13 -14.33
N LYS A 318 4.67 -16.31 -15.28
CA LYS A 318 6.10 -16.14 -15.64
C LYS A 318 6.98 -15.63 -14.49
N ASP A 319 6.40 -14.98 -13.51
CA ASP A 319 7.08 -14.47 -12.29
C ASP A 319 7.06 -15.46 -11.12
N GLY A 320 6.55 -16.69 -11.35
CA GLY A 320 6.45 -17.77 -10.36
C GLY A 320 5.21 -17.70 -9.46
N LYS A 321 4.41 -16.63 -9.54
CA LYS A 321 3.18 -16.51 -8.77
C LYS A 321 2.04 -17.30 -9.41
N LEU A 322 1.18 -17.86 -8.58
CA LEU A 322 -0.11 -18.41 -9.02
C LEU A 322 -1.08 -17.28 -9.36
N ARG A 323 -1.84 -17.45 -10.44
CA ARG A 323 -2.86 -16.52 -10.97
C ARG A 323 -4.05 -17.28 -11.50
N TYR A 324 -5.18 -16.63 -11.64
CA TYR A 324 -6.28 -17.17 -12.43
C TYR A 324 -5.84 -17.46 -13.88
N PRO A 325 -6.48 -18.43 -14.58
CA PRO A 325 -6.29 -18.62 -16.01
C PRO A 325 -6.34 -17.32 -16.79
N LEU A 326 -5.63 -17.26 -17.91
CA LEU A 326 -5.52 -16.01 -18.69
C LEU A 326 -6.91 -15.53 -19.16
N GLU A 327 -7.74 -16.46 -19.64
CA GLU A 327 -9.09 -16.19 -20.16
C GLU A 327 -9.97 -15.54 -19.08
N LEU A 328 -9.94 -16.07 -17.86
CA LEU A 328 -10.70 -15.51 -16.75
C LEU A 328 -10.20 -14.11 -16.37
N ARG A 329 -8.89 -13.90 -16.32
CA ARG A 329 -8.33 -12.55 -16.05
C ARG A 329 -8.74 -11.54 -17.12
N GLN A 330 -8.68 -11.95 -18.38
CA GLN A 330 -9.11 -11.11 -19.52
C GLN A 330 -10.61 -10.76 -19.41
N GLU A 331 -11.45 -11.75 -19.08
CA GLU A 331 -12.88 -11.52 -18.87
C GLU A 331 -13.11 -10.50 -17.75
N MET A 332 -12.44 -10.66 -16.60
CA MET A 332 -12.58 -9.76 -15.47
C MET A 332 -12.10 -8.34 -15.80
N PHE A 333 -10.93 -8.19 -16.44
CA PHE A 333 -10.40 -6.88 -16.83
C PHE A 333 -11.28 -6.19 -17.86
N ASN A 334 -11.68 -6.91 -18.91
CA ASN A 334 -12.54 -6.35 -19.95
C ASN A 334 -13.92 -5.95 -19.41
N PHE A 335 -14.49 -6.73 -18.50
CA PHE A 335 -15.75 -6.40 -17.85
C PHE A 335 -15.68 -5.07 -17.12
N VAL A 336 -14.72 -4.91 -16.21
CA VAL A 336 -14.56 -3.68 -15.41
C VAL A 336 -14.16 -2.50 -16.29
N LEU A 337 -13.24 -2.69 -17.24
CA LEU A 337 -12.80 -1.65 -18.17
C LEU A 337 -13.96 -1.15 -19.04
N ASN A 338 -14.78 -2.04 -19.58
CA ASN A 338 -15.92 -1.67 -20.41
C ASN A 338 -16.99 -0.96 -19.57
N ARG A 339 -17.22 -1.42 -18.33
CA ARG A 339 -18.18 -0.75 -17.45
C ARG A 339 -17.76 0.69 -17.13
N PHE A 340 -16.48 0.96 -16.88
CA PHE A 340 -15.98 2.35 -16.77
C PHE A 340 -16.17 3.15 -18.05
N LYS A 341 -15.92 2.55 -19.23
CA LYS A 341 -16.10 3.22 -20.52
C LYS A 341 -17.55 3.57 -20.85
N GLU A 342 -18.53 2.84 -20.31
CA GLU A 342 -19.96 3.18 -20.44
C GLU A 342 -20.28 4.54 -19.80
N TYR A 343 -19.57 4.93 -18.74
CA TYR A 343 -19.69 6.25 -18.10
C TYR A 343 -18.85 7.31 -18.82
N SER A 344 -17.60 7.00 -19.15
CA SER A 344 -16.72 7.89 -19.92
C SER A 344 -15.52 7.12 -20.49
N PRO A 345 -15.12 7.40 -21.74
CA PRO A 345 -13.90 6.85 -22.32
C PRO A 345 -12.61 7.49 -21.73
N GLU A 346 -12.72 8.53 -20.93
CA GLU A 346 -11.60 9.29 -20.38
C GLU A 346 -10.98 8.66 -19.13
N TRP A 347 -11.60 7.62 -18.56
CA TRP A 347 -11.03 6.89 -17.43
C TRP A 347 -9.68 6.28 -17.79
N LYS A 348 -8.63 6.66 -17.06
CA LYS A 348 -7.27 6.16 -17.24
C LYS A 348 -7.05 4.90 -16.41
N VAL A 349 -7.37 3.74 -16.99
CA VAL A 349 -7.28 2.45 -16.31
C VAL A 349 -6.05 1.69 -16.80
N PHE A 350 -5.21 1.15 -15.92
CA PHE A 350 -4.07 0.32 -16.30
C PHE A 350 -4.06 -1.05 -15.59
N LEU A 351 -3.38 -2.03 -16.19
CA LEU A 351 -3.23 -3.36 -15.60
C LEU A 351 -1.95 -3.43 -14.76
N CYS A 352 -2.09 -3.79 -13.47
CA CYS A 352 -0.99 -3.92 -12.54
C CYS A 352 -0.38 -5.33 -12.58
N MET A 353 0.95 -5.41 -12.75
CA MET A 353 1.71 -6.66 -12.74
C MET A 353 1.23 -7.71 -13.75
N GLU A 354 0.79 -7.29 -14.91
CA GLU A 354 0.36 -8.17 -16.00
C GLU A 354 1.38 -8.24 -17.13
N SER A 355 1.34 -9.36 -17.85
CA SER A 355 2.24 -9.61 -18.98
C SER A 355 1.85 -8.79 -20.20
N PRO A 356 2.79 -8.57 -21.15
CA PRO A 356 2.48 -7.94 -22.44
C PRO A 356 1.35 -8.65 -23.20
N GLU A 357 1.24 -9.99 -23.10
CA GLU A 357 0.15 -10.73 -23.74
C GLU A 357 -1.21 -10.34 -23.16
N THR A 358 -1.32 -10.22 -21.82
CA THR A 358 -2.55 -9.76 -21.17
C THR A 358 -2.91 -8.33 -21.58
N TRP A 359 -1.90 -7.45 -21.69
CA TRP A 359 -2.10 -6.09 -22.17
C TRP A 359 -2.62 -6.04 -23.60
N LEU A 360 -1.99 -6.79 -24.50
CA LEU A 360 -2.40 -6.84 -25.91
C LEU A 360 -3.82 -7.40 -26.09
N SER A 361 -4.20 -8.39 -25.29
CA SER A 361 -5.54 -8.98 -25.38
C SER A 361 -6.63 -8.09 -24.77
N THR A 362 -6.29 -7.19 -23.85
CA THR A 362 -7.24 -6.26 -23.20
C THR A 362 -7.32 -4.92 -23.92
N TYR A 363 -6.16 -4.36 -24.32
CA TYR A 363 -6.06 -3.02 -24.92
C TYR A 363 -5.75 -3.03 -26.43
N THR A 364 -5.45 -4.16 -27.02
CA THR A 364 -4.91 -4.30 -28.39
C THR A 364 -3.61 -3.50 -28.62
N LYS A 365 -3.04 -2.94 -27.56
CA LYS A 365 -1.84 -2.08 -27.56
C LYS A 365 -0.95 -2.39 -26.37
N ALA A 366 0.34 -2.17 -26.49
CA ALA A 366 1.24 -2.18 -25.34
C ALA A 366 0.98 -0.93 -24.46
N PRO A 367 1.28 -0.96 -23.14
CA PRO A 367 0.97 0.15 -22.24
C PRO A 367 1.59 1.49 -22.67
N GLN A 368 2.78 1.48 -23.27
CA GLN A 368 3.46 2.66 -23.78
C GLN A 368 2.79 3.27 -25.03
N GLN A 369 1.91 2.51 -25.66
CA GLN A 369 1.16 2.91 -26.87
C GLN A 369 -0.26 3.39 -26.55
N VAL A 370 -0.66 3.35 -25.28
CA VAL A 370 -1.92 3.92 -24.79
C VAL A 370 -1.60 5.33 -24.33
N ASP A 371 -1.95 6.33 -25.13
CA ASP A 371 -1.52 7.74 -24.95
C ASP A 371 -1.76 8.27 -23.52
N SER A 372 -2.90 7.95 -22.93
CA SER A 372 -3.26 8.37 -21.56
C SER A 372 -2.41 7.72 -20.47
N LEU A 373 -1.75 6.58 -20.76
CA LEU A 373 -0.97 5.79 -19.81
C LEU A 373 0.54 5.82 -20.11
N ALA A 374 0.95 6.24 -21.31
CA ALA A 374 2.33 6.25 -21.76
C ALA A 374 3.31 6.89 -20.75
N PRO A 375 2.98 8.02 -20.09
CA PRO A 375 3.88 8.63 -19.10
C PRO A 375 4.18 7.72 -17.90
N LEU A 376 3.21 6.91 -17.46
CA LEU A 376 3.41 5.97 -16.35
C LEU A 376 4.37 4.82 -16.70
N PHE A 377 4.49 4.48 -17.98
CA PHE A 377 5.26 3.33 -18.47
C PHE A 377 6.56 3.72 -19.19
N ASP A 378 7.04 4.95 -19.04
CA ASP A 378 8.29 5.41 -19.65
C ASP A 378 9.49 4.62 -19.15
N GLN A 379 10.18 3.93 -20.09
CA GLN A 379 11.36 3.11 -19.81
C GLN A 379 12.61 3.93 -19.46
N GLY A 380 12.62 5.22 -19.78
CA GLY A 380 13.71 6.14 -19.47
C GLY A 380 13.94 6.27 -17.96
N VAL A 381 12.89 6.45 -17.19
CA VAL A 381 12.91 6.55 -15.71
C VAL A 381 13.63 5.35 -15.09
N SER A 382 13.27 4.15 -15.50
CA SER A 382 13.87 2.92 -14.97
C SER A 382 15.35 2.76 -15.28
N ARG A 383 15.82 3.24 -16.43
CA ARG A 383 17.25 3.19 -16.81
C ARG A 383 18.08 4.19 -16.01
N GLN A 384 17.58 5.39 -15.85
CA GLN A 384 18.27 6.45 -15.10
C GLN A 384 18.32 6.14 -13.61
N PHE A 385 17.24 5.62 -13.03
CA PHE A 385 17.23 5.14 -11.65
C PHE A 385 18.33 4.10 -11.38
N ARG A 386 18.47 3.09 -12.24
CA ARG A 386 19.55 2.09 -12.09
C ARG A 386 20.95 2.71 -12.13
N LYS A 387 21.16 3.74 -12.95
CA LYS A 387 22.45 4.46 -13.00
C LYS A 387 22.70 5.27 -11.73
N ALA A 388 21.69 5.98 -11.24
CA ALA A 388 21.78 6.79 -10.02
C ALA A 388 22.05 5.91 -8.78
N LEU A 389 21.35 4.78 -8.65
CA LEU A 389 21.56 3.84 -7.55
C LEU A 389 22.99 3.28 -7.51
N LYS A 390 23.55 2.91 -8.67
CA LYS A 390 24.94 2.45 -8.75
C LYS A 390 25.96 3.52 -8.34
N ARG A 391 25.71 4.79 -8.66
CA ARG A 391 26.56 5.92 -8.24
C ARG A 391 26.50 6.12 -6.75
N SER A 392 25.30 6.19 -6.18
CA SER A 392 25.09 6.37 -4.73
C SER A 392 25.78 5.25 -3.91
N GLN A 393 25.71 4.00 -4.37
CA GLN A 393 26.38 2.86 -3.73
C GLN A 393 27.91 2.91 -3.85
N ALA A 394 28.45 3.46 -4.94
CA ALA A 394 29.89 3.65 -5.11
C ALA A 394 30.43 4.76 -4.18
N ASP A 395 29.67 5.86 -4.04
CA ASP A 395 30.02 6.99 -3.18
C ASP A 395 30.01 6.61 -1.68
N THR A 396 29.06 5.77 -1.24
CA THR A 396 29.00 5.27 0.14
C THR A 396 30.15 4.32 0.45
N ASN A 397 30.57 3.49 -0.49
CA ASN A 397 31.71 2.57 -0.29
C ASN A 397 33.08 3.33 -0.31
N SER A 398 33.16 4.46 -0.98
CA SER A 398 34.37 5.30 -0.98
C SER A 398 34.50 6.19 0.26
N ALA A 399 33.40 6.45 0.98
CA ALA A 399 33.40 7.25 2.21
C ALA A 399 33.62 6.40 3.47
N SER A 400 33.54 5.06 3.37
CA SER A 400 33.74 4.11 4.46
C SER A 400 35.08 3.37 4.40
N GLY A 401 35.96 3.70 3.47
CA GLY A 401 37.36 3.25 3.39
C GLY A 401 38.30 4.41 3.67
#